data_0b722f46d29643251d34cec1df46974f
#
_entry.id   0b722f46d29643251d34cec1df46974f
#
_cell.length_a   1.000
_cell.length_b   1.000
_cell.length_c   1.000
_cell.angle_alpha   90.00
_cell.angle_beta   90.00
_cell.angle_gamma   90.00
#
_symmetry.space_group_name_H-M   'P 1'
#
loop_
_entity.id
_entity.type
_entity.pdbx_description
1 polymer ?
#
loop_
_entity_poly.entity_id
_entity_poly.type
_entity_poly.pdbx_seq_one_letter_code
_entity_poly.pdbx_strand_id
1 'polypeptide(L)'
;MHILICSDGSPTAEQSASLISRLNYLPEAKVTLFGVSESDGDQVLLTASFERIRALLEGQDFIIQQKIHYGQPADQILKEVAENSYDLVAIGPSGHLRGFAGLKFGSTAQKLARFITTPLLVARQVPKRVQKVLICTGGEMPSLETLSVGGKLVSNIKGEIVVLHVMSQVALRLDSPADDLLDTAESAIKRGTREGQHMSQALELLHQAGVSGEVRPLLRHGLVVREVLAEISEGGYQLLVIGGHYQHGRSHWTEMLLEDLAGQLLQKAPCSVLII
;
A
#
# COMPACT_ATOMS: atom_id res chain seq x y z
N MET A 1 4.20 6.23 -16.48
CA MET A 1 4.29 6.03 -15.03
C MET A 1 5.71 6.30 -14.55
N HIS A 2 5.88 7.02 -13.43
CA HIS A 2 7.19 7.34 -12.86
C HIS A 2 7.30 6.82 -11.42
N ILE A 3 8.24 5.93 -11.17
CA ILE A 3 8.40 5.24 -9.88
C ILE A 3 9.69 5.71 -9.20
N LEU A 4 9.60 6.08 -7.93
CA LEU A 4 10.75 6.36 -7.08
C LEU A 4 11.05 5.13 -6.22
N ILE A 5 12.17 4.46 -6.45
CA ILE A 5 12.64 3.33 -5.63
C ILE A 5 13.75 3.84 -4.72
N CYS A 6 13.47 3.86 -3.40
CA CYS A 6 14.41 4.36 -2.41
C CYS A 6 15.26 3.22 -1.84
N SER A 7 16.56 3.49 -1.67
CA SER A 7 17.52 2.57 -1.08
C SER A 7 18.33 3.24 0.03
N ASP A 8 18.58 2.50 1.09
CA ASP A 8 19.53 2.82 2.16
C ASP A 8 20.88 2.07 2.01
N GLY A 9 21.11 1.47 0.83
CA GLY A 9 22.29 0.66 0.56
C GLY A 9 22.23 -0.77 1.10
N SER A 10 21.24 -1.10 1.93
CA SER A 10 21.07 -2.44 2.52
C SER A 10 20.49 -3.44 1.52
N PRO A 11 20.76 -4.75 1.69
CA PRO A 11 20.13 -5.79 0.87
C PRO A 11 18.60 -5.83 1.02
N THR A 12 18.05 -5.34 2.12
CA THR A 12 16.60 -5.31 2.34
C THR A 12 15.90 -4.25 1.49
N ALA A 13 16.60 -3.17 1.13
CA ALA A 13 16.07 -2.14 0.23
C ALA A 13 15.68 -2.70 -1.14
N GLU A 14 16.35 -3.76 -1.60
CA GLU A 14 16.08 -4.42 -2.88
C GLU A 14 14.72 -5.13 -2.93
N GLN A 15 14.08 -5.37 -1.77
CA GLN A 15 12.74 -5.96 -1.74
C GLN A 15 11.70 -5.08 -2.45
N SER A 16 11.83 -3.75 -2.39
CA SER A 16 10.95 -2.84 -3.10
C SER A 16 11.06 -3.01 -4.62
N ALA A 17 12.27 -3.07 -5.16
CA ALA A 17 12.49 -3.33 -6.58
C ALA A 17 12.01 -4.72 -7.01
N SER A 18 12.26 -5.73 -6.17
CA SER A 18 11.78 -7.09 -6.41
C SER A 18 10.24 -7.18 -6.43
N LEU A 19 9.55 -6.39 -5.61
CA LEU A 19 8.08 -6.32 -5.66
C LEU A 19 7.61 -5.58 -6.91
N ILE A 20 8.22 -4.43 -7.23
CA ILE A 20 7.93 -3.66 -8.43
C ILE A 20 8.05 -4.52 -9.69
N SER A 21 9.12 -5.31 -9.85
CA SER A 21 9.30 -6.18 -11.01
C SER A 21 8.21 -7.25 -11.16
N ARG A 22 7.43 -7.53 -10.11
CA ARG A 22 6.36 -8.54 -10.10
C ARG A 22 4.96 -7.98 -10.27
N LEU A 23 4.81 -6.66 -10.21
CA LEU A 23 3.53 -6.00 -10.43
C LEU A 23 3.22 -5.79 -11.93
N ASN A 24 4.13 -6.22 -12.83
CA ASN A 24 3.96 -6.20 -14.29
C ASN A 24 3.48 -4.84 -14.82
N TYR A 25 4.18 -3.78 -14.48
CA TYR A 25 3.87 -2.45 -14.99
C TYR A 25 3.99 -2.38 -16.51
N LEU A 26 3.30 -1.37 -17.08
CA LEU A 26 3.34 -1.09 -18.50
C LEU A 26 4.78 -0.81 -18.96
N PRO A 27 5.15 -1.23 -20.19
CA PRO A 27 6.45 -0.90 -20.78
C PRO A 27 6.68 0.63 -20.78
N GLU A 28 7.97 1.04 -20.80
CA GLU A 28 8.42 2.43 -20.78
C GLU A 28 8.18 3.21 -19.48
N ALA A 29 7.91 2.55 -18.36
CA ALA A 29 7.86 3.24 -17.08
C ALA A 29 9.25 3.81 -16.72
N LYS A 30 9.27 5.05 -16.19
CA LYS A 30 10.47 5.66 -15.63
C LYS A 30 10.68 5.16 -14.22
N VAL A 31 11.92 4.81 -13.87
CA VAL A 31 12.33 4.45 -12.52
C VAL A 31 13.46 5.36 -12.08
N THR A 32 13.29 6.05 -10.98
CA THR A 32 14.36 6.77 -10.30
C THR A 32 14.82 5.95 -9.11
N LEU A 33 16.08 5.48 -9.14
CA LEU A 33 16.74 4.90 -7.97
C LEU A 33 17.25 6.06 -7.11
N PHE A 34 16.73 6.15 -5.90
CA PHE A 34 16.99 7.26 -5.00
C PHE A 34 17.69 6.76 -3.72
N GLY A 35 18.92 7.23 -3.51
CA GLY A 35 19.69 6.94 -2.31
C GLY A 35 19.86 8.18 -1.46
N VAL A 36 19.86 8.00 -0.15
CA VAL A 36 20.20 9.07 0.79
C VAL A 36 21.41 8.65 1.59
N SER A 37 22.47 9.42 1.47
CA SER A 37 23.71 9.27 2.21
C SER A 37 23.66 10.10 3.49
N GLU A 38 23.90 9.47 4.62
CA GLU A 38 24.03 10.15 5.92
C GLU A 38 25.53 10.35 6.28
N SER A 39 26.43 9.64 5.57
CA SER A 39 27.87 9.71 5.75
C SER A 39 28.64 9.48 4.45
N ASP A 40 29.91 9.89 4.37
CA ASP A 40 30.73 9.76 3.17
C ASP A 40 30.93 8.30 2.70
N GLY A 41 30.83 7.33 3.62
CA GLY A 41 30.96 5.90 3.31
C GLY A 41 29.74 5.29 2.63
N ASP A 42 28.56 5.90 2.74
CA ASP A 42 27.29 5.32 2.27
C ASP A 42 27.19 5.30 0.73
N GLN A 43 27.88 6.20 0.04
CA GLN A 43 27.80 6.30 -1.42
C GLN A 43 28.22 5.00 -2.12
N VAL A 44 29.24 4.31 -1.62
CA VAL A 44 29.69 3.02 -2.18
C VAL A 44 28.59 1.95 -2.00
N LEU A 45 27.97 1.90 -0.83
CA LEU A 45 26.89 0.97 -0.53
C LEU A 45 25.64 1.26 -1.37
N LEU A 46 25.29 2.53 -1.54
CA LEU A 46 24.16 2.97 -2.37
C LEU A 46 24.39 2.62 -3.83
N THR A 47 25.58 2.90 -4.37
CA THR A 47 25.93 2.56 -5.76
C THR A 47 25.85 1.05 -5.98
N ALA A 48 26.41 0.26 -5.09
CA ALA A 48 26.31 -1.20 -5.16
C ALA A 48 24.86 -1.71 -5.06
N SER A 49 24.03 -1.08 -4.22
CA SER A 49 22.61 -1.40 -4.16
C SER A 49 21.88 -1.03 -5.45
N PHE A 50 22.18 0.09 -6.05
CA PHE A 50 21.58 0.48 -7.33
C PHE A 50 21.89 -0.50 -8.46
N GLU A 51 23.10 -1.04 -8.51
CA GLU A 51 23.46 -2.09 -9.49
C GLU A 51 22.65 -3.39 -9.25
N ARG A 52 22.49 -3.79 -7.99
CA ARG A 52 21.65 -4.96 -7.65
C ARG A 52 20.17 -4.74 -7.98
N ILE A 53 19.65 -3.53 -7.69
CA ILE A 53 18.27 -3.16 -8.06
C ILE A 53 18.12 -3.15 -9.58
N ARG A 54 19.08 -2.60 -10.32
CA ARG A 54 19.08 -2.60 -11.79
C ARG A 54 18.99 -4.03 -12.33
N ALA A 55 19.78 -4.95 -11.79
CA ALA A 55 19.74 -6.37 -12.17
C ALA A 55 18.38 -7.03 -11.89
N LEU A 56 17.69 -6.66 -10.79
CA LEU A 56 16.34 -7.14 -10.48
C LEU A 56 15.26 -6.61 -11.44
N LEU A 57 15.51 -5.47 -12.06
CA LEU A 57 14.62 -4.83 -13.02
C LEU A 57 14.98 -5.17 -14.48
N GLU A 58 16.04 -5.95 -14.69
CA GLU A 58 16.46 -6.40 -16.02
C GLU A 58 15.35 -7.21 -16.69
N GLY A 59 15.16 -6.99 -18.01
CA GLY A 59 14.06 -7.60 -18.77
C GLY A 59 12.72 -6.87 -18.66
N GLN A 60 12.66 -5.77 -17.92
CA GLN A 60 11.58 -4.79 -17.94
C GLN A 60 12.03 -3.59 -18.79
N ASP A 61 11.16 -3.07 -19.66
CA ASP A 61 11.47 -1.89 -20.48
C ASP A 61 11.43 -0.59 -19.66
N PHE A 62 12.22 -0.52 -18.56
CA PHE A 62 12.28 0.64 -17.70
C PHE A 62 13.39 1.62 -18.11
N ILE A 63 13.05 2.90 -18.13
CA ILE A 63 14.04 3.98 -18.24
C ILE A 63 14.55 4.30 -16.83
N ILE A 64 15.75 3.85 -16.49
CA ILE A 64 16.31 3.95 -15.14
C ILE A 64 17.27 5.13 -15.02
N GLN A 65 17.01 6.03 -14.09
CA GLN A 65 17.93 7.08 -13.63
C GLN A 65 18.32 6.89 -12.17
N GLN A 66 19.42 7.50 -11.74
CA GLN A 66 19.93 7.39 -10.37
C GLN A 66 20.13 8.79 -9.78
N LYS A 67 19.79 8.93 -8.50
CA LYS A 67 20.03 10.16 -7.71
C LYS A 67 20.54 9.77 -6.33
N ILE A 68 21.55 10.46 -5.83
CA ILE A 68 22.01 10.35 -4.44
C ILE A 68 21.97 11.73 -3.82
N HIS A 69 21.27 11.85 -2.71
CA HIS A 69 21.22 13.07 -1.91
C HIS A 69 21.88 12.85 -0.55
N TYR A 70 22.25 13.93 0.11
CA TYR A 70 22.82 13.89 1.45
C TYR A 70 21.80 14.41 2.47
N GLY A 71 21.66 13.73 3.62
CA GLY A 71 20.82 14.15 4.73
C GLY A 71 19.97 13.05 5.34
N GLN A 72 18.89 13.42 6.03
CA GLN A 72 17.98 12.46 6.65
C GLN A 72 17.08 11.80 5.61
N PRO A 73 16.98 10.46 5.57
CA PRO A 73 16.29 9.74 4.50
C PRO A 73 14.84 10.19 4.26
N ALA A 74 14.02 10.24 5.31
CA ALA A 74 12.62 10.62 5.15
C ALA A 74 12.45 12.05 4.61
N ASP A 75 13.29 13.00 5.07
CA ASP A 75 13.21 14.40 4.65
C ASP A 75 13.62 14.57 3.19
N GLN A 76 14.68 13.87 2.77
CA GLN A 76 15.13 13.92 1.38
C GLN A 76 14.14 13.27 0.42
N ILE A 77 13.50 12.17 0.83
CA ILE A 77 12.46 11.52 0.02
C ILE A 77 11.23 12.43 -0.11
N LEU A 78 10.77 13.04 0.98
CA LEU A 78 9.63 13.98 0.95
C LEU A 78 9.93 15.19 0.09
N LYS A 79 11.16 15.73 0.17
CA LYS A 79 11.61 16.85 -0.68
C LYS A 79 11.64 16.45 -2.15
N GLU A 80 12.22 15.30 -2.48
CA GLU A 80 12.29 14.79 -3.86
C GLU A 80 10.89 14.63 -4.48
N VAL A 81 9.95 14.11 -3.71
CA VAL A 81 8.54 13.93 -4.13
C VAL A 81 7.81 15.27 -4.28
N ALA A 82 8.13 16.26 -3.45
CA ALA A 82 7.54 17.60 -3.56
C ALA A 82 8.06 18.40 -4.78
N GLU A 83 9.30 18.15 -5.17
CA GLU A 83 9.96 18.85 -6.29
C GLU A 83 9.75 18.15 -7.65
N ASN A 84 9.37 16.87 -7.64
CA ASN A 84 9.23 16.06 -8.84
C ASN A 84 7.92 15.23 -8.80
N SER A 85 7.35 14.97 -9.97
CA SER A 85 6.13 14.16 -10.09
C SER A 85 6.47 12.66 -10.13
N TYR A 86 5.95 11.92 -9.16
CA TYR A 86 6.02 10.46 -9.09
C TYR A 86 4.62 9.89 -8.93
N ASP A 87 4.35 8.75 -9.57
CA ASP A 87 3.11 8.02 -9.44
C ASP A 87 3.14 7.00 -8.29
N LEU A 88 4.36 6.61 -7.87
CA LEU A 88 4.58 5.64 -6.80
C LEU A 88 5.95 5.84 -6.16
N VAL A 89 6.00 5.81 -4.84
CA VAL A 89 7.23 5.71 -4.06
C VAL A 89 7.32 4.31 -3.46
N ALA A 90 8.45 3.65 -3.61
CA ALA A 90 8.68 2.31 -3.09
C ALA A 90 9.89 2.28 -2.16
N ILE A 91 9.69 1.72 -0.97
CA ILE A 91 10.73 1.53 0.04
C ILE A 91 10.79 0.07 0.48
N GLY A 92 11.97 -0.40 0.83
CA GLY A 92 12.18 -1.68 1.51
C GLY A 92 11.92 -1.61 3.02
N PRO A 93 11.95 -2.75 3.72
CA PRO A 93 11.99 -2.75 5.18
C PRO A 93 13.33 -2.18 5.66
N SER A 94 13.33 -1.47 6.79
CA SER A 94 14.55 -0.84 7.33
C SER A 94 15.62 -1.86 7.67
N GLY A 95 16.81 -1.72 7.07
CA GLY A 95 17.94 -2.64 7.26
C GLY A 95 18.66 -2.52 8.61
N HIS A 96 18.43 -1.47 9.39
CA HIS A 96 19.20 -1.14 10.59
C HIS A 96 18.80 -1.88 11.88
N LEU A 97 17.79 -2.76 11.85
CA LEU A 97 17.37 -3.55 13.01
C LEU A 97 17.89 -5.00 12.91
N ARG A 98 19.23 -5.17 12.96
CA ARG A 98 19.84 -6.46 13.22
C ARG A 98 19.58 -6.82 14.70
N GLY A 99 18.69 -7.77 14.96
CA GLY A 99 18.65 -8.44 16.26
C GLY A 99 17.32 -8.59 16.98
N PHE A 100 16.20 -8.09 16.47
CA PHE A 100 14.90 -8.34 17.10
C PHE A 100 13.96 -9.10 16.15
N ALA A 101 13.43 -10.21 16.62
CA ALA A 101 12.49 -11.11 15.94
C ALA A 101 11.07 -10.49 15.75
N GLY A 102 10.96 -9.19 15.61
CA GLY A 102 9.74 -8.47 15.29
C GLY A 102 10.07 -7.40 14.26
N LEU A 103 9.62 -7.59 13.03
CA LEU A 103 9.73 -6.64 11.93
C LEU A 103 9.01 -5.31 12.27
N LYS A 104 9.67 -4.44 13.05
CA LYS A 104 9.18 -3.06 13.24
C LYS A 104 9.60 -2.24 12.03
N PHE A 105 8.67 -1.47 11.46
CA PHE A 105 9.03 -0.47 10.45
C PHE A 105 9.94 0.59 11.05
N GLY A 106 10.94 0.99 10.27
CA GLY A 106 11.82 2.08 10.64
C GLY A 106 11.09 3.42 10.68
N SER A 107 11.68 4.38 11.36
CA SER A 107 11.21 5.76 11.48
C SER A 107 10.92 6.40 10.10
N THR A 108 11.71 6.06 9.07
CA THR A 108 11.51 6.54 7.70
C THR A 108 10.16 6.14 7.13
N ALA A 109 9.79 4.84 7.21
CA ALA A 109 8.51 4.36 6.68
C ALA A 109 7.32 5.01 7.40
N GLN A 110 7.41 5.16 8.72
CA GLN A 110 6.36 5.81 9.52
C GLN A 110 6.22 7.29 9.16
N LYS A 111 7.35 8.01 9.03
CA LYS A 111 7.35 9.42 8.65
C LYS A 111 6.81 9.62 7.23
N LEU A 112 7.20 8.75 6.29
CA LEU A 112 6.67 8.80 4.93
C LEU A 112 5.17 8.50 4.92
N ALA A 113 4.70 7.43 5.55
CA ALA A 113 3.28 7.10 5.63
C ALA A 113 2.42 8.23 6.19
N ARG A 114 3.00 9.11 7.00
CA ARG A 114 2.31 10.24 7.61
C ARG A 114 2.27 11.51 6.73
N PHE A 115 3.30 11.73 5.92
CA PHE A 115 3.48 13.04 5.26
C PHE A 115 3.54 12.97 3.75
N ILE A 116 3.67 11.77 3.15
CA ILE A 116 3.76 11.63 1.71
C ILE A 116 2.39 11.77 1.05
N THR A 117 2.37 12.49 -0.07
CA THR A 117 1.14 12.72 -0.86
C THR A 117 1.02 11.82 -2.08
N THR A 118 2.08 11.09 -2.37
CA THR A 118 2.18 10.13 -3.46
C THR A 118 1.95 8.72 -2.92
N PRO A 119 1.30 7.81 -3.66
CA PRO A 119 1.17 6.41 -3.27
C PRO A 119 2.50 5.82 -2.77
N LEU A 120 2.47 5.17 -1.60
CA LEU A 120 3.64 4.62 -0.93
C LEU A 120 3.55 3.10 -0.83
N LEU A 121 4.47 2.41 -1.50
CA LEU A 121 4.64 0.96 -1.39
C LEU A 121 5.75 0.63 -0.38
N VAL A 122 5.40 -0.05 0.68
CA VAL A 122 6.35 -0.56 1.66
C VAL A 122 6.47 -2.08 1.48
N ALA A 123 7.56 -2.51 0.86
CA ALA A 123 7.78 -3.91 0.56
C ALA A 123 8.17 -4.70 1.80
N ARG A 124 7.63 -5.92 1.93
CA ARG A 124 7.92 -6.85 3.01
C ARG A 124 7.68 -8.28 2.55
N GLN A 125 8.61 -9.18 2.89
CA GLN A 125 8.47 -10.63 2.60
C GLN A 125 8.02 -10.90 1.16
N VAL A 126 8.71 -10.30 0.19
CA VAL A 126 8.29 -10.30 -1.21
C VAL A 126 8.23 -11.73 -1.75
N PRO A 127 7.06 -12.22 -2.15
CA PRO A 127 6.87 -13.58 -2.65
C PRO A 127 7.43 -13.71 -4.07
N LYS A 128 7.56 -14.92 -4.57
CA LYS A 128 7.94 -15.15 -5.99
C LYS A 128 6.87 -14.60 -6.97
N ARG A 129 5.61 -14.61 -6.58
CA ARG A 129 4.48 -14.03 -7.32
C ARG A 129 3.48 -13.43 -6.35
N VAL A 130 2.88 -12.31 -6.71
CA VAL A 130 1.74 -11.75 -6.00
C VAL A 130 0.48 -12.38 -6.59
N GLN A 131 -0.20 -13.19 -5.80
CA GLN A 131 -1.39 -13.94 -6.22
C GLN A 131 -2.64 -13.53 -5.47
N LYS A 132 -2.50 -12.89 -4.31
CA LYS A 132 -3.62 -12.50 -3.48
C LYS A 132 -3.42 -11.12 -2.88
N VAL A 133 -4.35 -10.21 -3.20
CA VAL A 133 -4.31 -8.81 -2.77
C VAL A 133 -5.55 -8.52 -1.93
N LEU A 134 -5.37 -7.84 -0.81
CA LEU A 134 -6.45 -7.30 0.00
C LEU A 134 -6.53 -5.79 -0.19
N ILE A 135 -7.66 -5.29 -0.66
CA ILE A 135 -7.93 -3.85 -0.78
C ILE A 135 -8.97 -3.47 0.26
N CYS A 136 -8.61 -2.60 1.19
CA CYS A 136 -9.54 -2.11 2.21
C CYS A 136 -10.22 -0.82 1.75
N THR A 137 -11.54 -0.74 1.99
CA THR A 137 -12.34 0.45 1.67
C THR A 137 -13.14 0.91 2.88
N GLY A 138 -13.19 2.22 3.11
CA GLY A 138 -13.80 2.82 4.31
C GLY A 138 -15.27 3.19 4.20
N GLY A 139 -15.92 2.97 3.06
CA GLY A 139 -17.34 3.29 2.88
C GLY A 139 -17.65 4.77 2.61
N GLU A 140 -16.65 5.64 2.50
CA GLU A 140 -16.79 7.07 2.20
C GLU A 140 -16.04 7.46 0.92
N MET A 141 -16.33 8.66 0.39
CA MET A 141 -15.74 9.16 -0.86
C MET A 141 -14.21 9.03 -0.96
N PRO A 142 -13.41 9.27 0.09
CA PRO A 142 -11.95 9.09 0.01
C PRO A 142 -11.52 7.67 -0.31
N SER A 143 -12.29 6.70 0.10
CA SER A 143 -11.96 5.29 -0.17
C SER A 143 -12.18 4.89 -1.63
N LEU A 144 -12.96 5.66 -2.39
CA LEU A 144 -13.14 5.45 -3.83
C LEU A 144 -11.87 5.80 -4.61
N GLU A 145 -11.11 6.80 -4.16
CA GLU A 145 -9.79 7.12 -4.71
C GLU A 145 -8.80 5.96 -4.49
N THR A 146 -8.79 5.39 -3.28
CA THR A 146 -8.00 4.18 -2.99
C THR A 146 -8.31 3.04 -3.95
N LEU A 147 -9.59 2.82 -4.27
CA LEU A 147 -10.00 1.79 -5.22
C LEU A 147 -9.57 2.12 -6.65
N SER A 148 -9.70 3.37 -7.09
CA SER A 148 -9.33 3.79 -8.43
C SER A 148 -7.81 3.74 -8.65
N VAL A 149 -7.03 4.36 -7.75
CA VAL A 149 -5.56 4.44 -7.86
C VAL A 149 -4.94 3.09 -7.51
N GLY A 150 -5.35 2.49 -6.39
CA GLY A 150 -4.88 1.17 -5.96
C GLY A 150 -5.21 0.08 -6.98
N GLY A 151 -6.43 0.11 -7.55
CA GLY A 151 -6.86 -0.78 -8.62
C GLY A 151 -5.94 -0.71 -9.84
N LYS A 152 -5.60 0.50 -10.31
CA LYS A 152 -4.65 0.69 -11.43
C LYS A 152 -3.28 0.11 -11.12
N LEU A 153 -2.77 0.30 -9.89
CA LEU A 153 -1.45 -0.20 -9.48
C LEU A 153 -1.39 -1.73 -9.37
N VAL A 154 -2.53 -2.40 -9.16
CA VAL A 154 -2.62 -3.86 -9.06
C VAL A 154 -3.33 -4.53 -10.25
N SER A 155 -3.71 -3.76 -11.27
CA SER A 155 -4.54 -4.24 -12.40
C SER A 155 -3.94 -5.42 -13.17
N ASN A 156 -2.60 -5.48 -13.25
CA ASN A 156 -1.88 -6.54 -13.96
C ASN A 156 -1.63 -7.80 -13.13
N ILE A 157 -2.05 -7.83 -11.86
CA ILE A 157 -1.92 -9.01 -11.02
C ILE A 157 -2.94 -10.06 -11.47
N LYS A 158 -2.42 -11.20 -11.93
CA LYS A 158 -3.23 -12.37 -12.31
C LYS A 158 -3.52 -13.24 -11.08
N GLY A 159 -4.37 -12.76 -10.20
CA GLY A 159 -4.69 -13.45 -8.95
C GLY A 159 -6.02 -13.00 -8.37
N GLU A 160 -6.29 -13.42 -7.14
CA GLU A 160 -7.48 -13.01 -6.40
C GLU A 160 -7.28 -11.62 -5.79
N ILE A 161 -8.23 -10.72 -6.02
CA ILE A 161 -8.32 -9.43 -5.35
C ILE A 161 -9.54 -9.45 -4.45
N VAL A 162 -9.34 -9.31 -3.15
CA VAL A 162 -10.42 -9.22 -2.18
C VAL A 162 -10.62 -7.77 -1.78
N VAL A 163 -11.84 -7.28 -1.91
CA VAL A 163 -12.23 -5.95 -1.46
C VAL A 163 -12.92 -6.09 -0.11
N LEU A 164 -12.26 -5.62 0.93
CA LEU A 164 -12.76 -5.69 2.29
C LEU A 164 -13.33 -4.35 2.73
N HIS A 165 -14.58 -4.37 3.18
CA HIS A 165 -15.18 -3.32 3.96
C HIS A 165 -15.43 -3.81 5.38
N VAL A 166 -14.93 -3.08 6.38
CA VAL A 166 -15.18 -3.38 7.79
C VAL A 166 -16.20 -2.38 8.32
N MET A 167 -17.37 -2.90 8.69
CA MET A 167 -18.39 -2.13 9.38
C MET A 167 -17.98 -2.00 10.84
N SER A 168 -17.50 -0.82 11.23
CA SER A 168 -17.32 -0.50 12.65
C SER A 168 -18.69 -0.58 13.32
N GLN A 169 -18.80 -1.23 14.48
CA GLN A 169 -20.05 -1.31 15.23
C GLN A 169 -20.53 0.12 15.50
N VAL A 170 -21.38 0.61 14.65
CA VAL A 170 -22.24 1.73 14.99
C VAL A 170 -23.13 1.22 16.12
N ALA A 171 -23.19 1.97 17.20
CA ALA A 171 -24.11 1.71 18.30
C ALA A 171 -25.43 1.19 17.73
N LEU A 172 -25.81 -0.02 18.17
CA LEU A 172 -27.04 -0.71 17.79
C LEU A 172 -28.16 0.32 17.65
N ARG A 173 -28.53 0.66 16.44
CA ARG A 173 -29.83 1.27 16.21
C ARG A 173 -30.81 0.18 16.59
N LEU A 174 -31.60 0.43 17.62
CA LEU A 174 -32.64 -0.48 18.12
C LEU A 174 -33.62 -0.96 17.03
N ASP A 175 -33.56 -0.35 15.85
CA ASP A 175 -34.44 -0.60 14.71
C ASP A 175 -33.75 -1.34 13.55
N SER A 176 -32.49 -1.75 13.67
CA SER A 176 -31.84 -2.57 12.62
C SER A 176 -32.12 -4.04 12.87
N PRO A 177 -32.66 -4.78 11.88
CA PRO A 177 -32.86 -6.22 12.01
C PRO A 177 -31.53 -6.90 12.37
N ALA A 178 -31.56 -7.85 13.30
CA ALA A 178 -30.40 -8.62 13.72
C ALA A 178 -29.71 -9.35 12.54
N ASP A 179 -30.45 -9.60 11.47
CA ASP A 179 -29.96 -10.20 10.22
C ASP A 179 -28.96 -9.33 9.46
N ASP A 180 -28.93 -8.00 9.66
CA ASP A 180 -27.97 -7.12 9.01
C ASP A 180 -26.55 -7.29 9.55
N LEU A 181 -26.39 -7.85 10.75
CA LEU A 181 -25.09 -8.10 11.39
C LEU A 181 -24.39 -9.36 10.85
N LEU A 182 -25.10 -10.22 10.16
CA LEU A 182 -24.60 -11.49 9.61
C LEU A 182 -24.57 -11.51 8.08
N ASP A 183 -24.75 -10.34 7.45
CA ASP A 183 -24.87 -10.26 6.01
C ASP A 183 -23.54 -10.52 5.30
N THR A 184 -23.59 -11.37 4.27
CA THR A 184 -22.46 -11.48 3.35
C THR A 184 -22.47 -10.30 2.38
N ALA A 185 -21.31 -10.00 1.78
CA ALA A 185 -21.21 -8.92 0.80
C ALA A 185 -22.19 -9.13 -0.37
N GLU A 186 -22.34 -10.38 -0.83
CA GLU A 186 -23.26 -10.73 -1.92
C GLU A 186 -24.72 -10.51 -1.54
N SER A 187 -25.08 -10.87 -0.31
CA SER A 187 -26.45 -10.66 0.19
C SER A 187 -26.75 -9.17 0.34
N ALA A 188 -25.81 -8.40 0.89
CA ALA A 188 -25.93 -6.95 1.03
C ALA A 188 -26.09 -6.26 -0.33
N ILE A 189 -25.28 -6.66 -1.34
CA ILE A 189 -25.39 -6.19 -2.72
C ILE A 189 -26.78 -6.50 -3.29
N LYS A 190 -27.22 -7.75 -3.15
CA LYS A 190 -28.54 -8.19 -3.68
C LYS A 190 -29.70 -7.44 -3.05
N ARG A 191 -29.62 -7.13 -1.76
CA ARG A 191 -30.67 -6.38 -1.02
C ARG A 191 -30.57 -4.87 -1.23
N GLY A 192 -29.47 -4.37 -1.81
CA GLY A 192 -29.24 -2.94 -2.05
C GLY A 192 -29.07 -2.14 -0.76
N THR A 193 -28.52 -2.76 0.28
CA THR A 193 -28.20 -2.02 1.53
C THR A 193 -27.14 -0.94 1.23
N ARG A 194 -26.91 -0.01 2.16
CA ARG A 194 -25.88 1.03 2.02
C ARG A 194 -24.50 0.44 1.77
N GLU A 195 -24.16 -0.59 2.53
CA GLU A 195 -22.89 -1.33 2.41
C GLU A 195 -22.83 -2.10 1.09
N GLY A 196 -23.95 -2.72 0.68
CA GLY A 196 -24.08 -3.40 -0.61
C GLY A 196 -23.91 -2.45 -1.80
N GLN A 197 -24.50 -1.25 -1.75
CA GLN A 197 -24.31 -0.22 -2.77
C GLN A 197 -22.84 0.24 -2.83
N HIS A 198 -22.20 0.46 -1.66
CA HIS A 198 -20.78 0.77 -1.59
C HIS A 198 -19.91 -0.33 -2.20
N MET A 199 -20.18 -1.58 -1.87
CA MET A 199 -19.44 -2.72 -2.44
C MET A 199 -19.65 -2.85 -3.95
N SER A 200 -20.87 -2.64 -4.45
CA SER A 200 -21.15 -2.62 -5.90
C SER A 200 -20.32 -1.53 -6.61
N GLN A 201 -20.29 -0.33 -6.05
CA GLN A 201 -19.48 0.77 -6.57
C GLN A 201 -17.98 0.47 -6.51
N ALA A 202 -17.51 -0.18 -5.45
CA ALA A 202 -16.12 -0.61 -5.31
C ALA A 202 -15.71 -1.60 -6.41
N LEU A 203 -16.55 -2.59 -6.70
CA LEU A 203 -16.32 -3.56 -7.77
C LEU A 203 -16.27 -2.89 -9.13
N GLU A 204 -17.18 -1.96 -9.41
CA GLU A 204 -17.23 -1.20 -10.66
C GLU A 204 -15.97 -0.36 -10.85
N LEU A 205 -15.48 0.32 -9.81
CA LEU A 205 -14.24 1.12 -9.89
C LEU A 205 -13.02 0.26 -10.17
N LEU A 206 -12.92 -0.93 -9.59
CA LEU A 206 -11.83 -1.85 -9.89
C LEU A 206 -11.89 -2.37 -11.32
N HIS A 207 -13.08 -2.66 -11.82
CA HIS A 207 -13.27 -3.03 -13.22
C HIS A 207 -12.84 -1.90 -14.15
N GLN A 208 -13.26 -0.65 -13.87
CA GLN A 208 -12.85 0.55 -14.62
C GLN A 208 -11.33 0.82 -14.51
N ALA A 209 -10.70 0.45 -13.41
CA ALA A 209 -9.25 0.54 -13.24
C ALA A 209 -8.48 -0.52 -14.04
N GLY A 210 -9.16 -1.43 -14.74
CA GLY A 210 -8.56 -2.47 -15.57
C GLY A 210 -8.16 -3.73 -14.82
N VAL A 211 -8.68 -3.94 -13.62
CA VAL A 211 -8.44 -5.18 -12.87
C VAL A 211 -9.06 -6.34 -13.64
N SER A 212 -8.22 -7.29 -14.07
CA SER A 212 -8.61 -8.46 -14.87
C SER A 212 -8.67 -9.77 -14.08
N GLY A 213 -8.22 -9.76 -12.82
CA GLY A 213 -8.27 -10.90 -11.91
C GLY A 213 -9.67 -11.14 -11.33
N GLU A 214 -9.81 -12.23 -10.57
CA GLU A 214 -11.02 -12.49 -9.80
C GLU A 214 -11.13 -11.46 -8.67
N VAL A 215 -12.24 -10.72 -8.63
CA VAL A 215 -12.53 -9.74 -7.58
C VAL A 215 -13.65 -10.24 -6.70
N ARG A 216 -13.36 -10.43 -5.41
CA ARG A 216 -14.32 -10.92 -4.42
C ARG A 216 -14.62 -9.84 -3.37
N PRO A 217 -15.88 -9.45 -3.18
CA PRO A 217 -16.28 -8.56 -2.10
C PRO A 217 -16.30 -9.30 -0.75
N LEU A 218 -15.93 -8.62 0.32
CA LEU A 218 -15.96 -9.16 1.67
C LEU A 218 -16.43 -8.09 2.66
N LEU A 219 -17.40 -8.42 3.49
CA LEU A 219 -17.84 -7.62 4.64
C LEU A 219 -17.38 -8.29 5.94
N ARG A 220 -16.83 -7.50 6.84
CA ARG A 220 -16.55 -7.90 8.22
C ARG A 220 -17.14 -6.89 9.19
N HIS A 221 -17.34 -7.29 10.43
CA HIS A 221 -17.88 -6.45 11.48
C HIS A 221 -16.90 -6.39 12.65
N GLY A 222 -16.60 -5.21 13.14
CA GLY A 222 -15.77 -5.06 14.32
C GLY A 222 -14.78 -3.87 14.25
N LEU A 223 -13.69 -4.01 14.96
CA LEU A 223 -12.62 -3.01 14.97
C LEU A 223 -11.78 -3.16 13.69
N VAL A 224 -11.72 -2.11 12.89
CA VAL A 224 -11.10 -2.12 11.54
C VAL A 224 -9.71 -2.78 11.53
N VAL A 225 -8.78 -2.31 12.37
CA VAL A 225 -7.41 -2.87 12.41
C VAL A 225 -7.43 -4.36 12.75
N ARG A 226 -8.26 -4.77 13.69
CA ARG A 226 -8.36 -6.16 14.11
C ARG A 226 -8.89 -7.06 13.00
N GLU A 227 -9.97 -6.64 12.35
CA GLU A 227 -10.61 -7.42 11.29
C GLU A 227 -9.75 -7.51 10.03
N VAL A 228 -9.06 -6.40 9.66
CA VAL A 228 -8.09 -6.41 8.54
C VAL A 228 -6.92 -7.36 8.83
N LEU A 229 -6.34 -7.32 10.04
CA LEU A 229 -5.23 -8.20 10.41
C LEU A 229 -5.65 -9.67 10.54
N ALA A 230 -6.87 -9.94 11.02
CA ALA A 230 -7.44 -11.28 11.04
C ALA A 230 -7.57 -11.84 9.63
N GLU A 231 -8.17 -11.04 8.71
CA GLU A 231 -8.31 -11.43 7.30
C GLU A 231 -6.95 -11.71 6.65
N ILE A 232 -5.93 -10.86 6.90
CA ILE A 232 -4.59 -11.07 6.36
C ILE A 232 -3.99 -12.38 6.88
N SER A 233 -4.16 -12.67 8.18
CA SER A 233 -3.63 -13.89 8.80
C SER A 233 -4.29 -15.16 8.28
N GLU A 234 -5.60 -15.12 8.04
CA GLU A 234 -6.41 -16.24 7.57
C GLU A 234 -6.24 -16.45 6.05
N GLY A 235 -6.16 -15.36 5.30
CA GLY A 235 -6.27 -15.36 3.85
C GLY A 235 -4.96 -15.52 3.09
N GLY A 236 -3.79 -15.34 3.72
CA GLY A 236 -2.48 -15.50 3.07
C GLY A 236 -2.17 -14.44 2.00
N TYR A 237 -2.57 -13.20 2.22
CA TYR A 237 -2.35 -12.08 1.30
C TYR A 237 -0.88 -11.67 1.23
N GLN A 238 -0.42 -11.29 0.03
CA GLN A 238 0.93 -10.83 -0.22
C GLN A 238 1.03 -9.29 -0.30
N LEU A 239 -0.10 -8.64 -0.58
CA LEU A 239 -0.20 -7.19 -0.66
C LEU A 239 -1.49 -6.72 0.01
N LEU A 240 -1.36 -5.75 0.91
CA LEU A 240 -2.45 -4.99 1.50
C LEU A 240 -2.48 -3.60 0.84
N VAL A 241 -3.65 -3.18 0.36
CA VAL A 241 -3.88 -1.83 -0.17
C VAL A 241 -4.84 -1.10 0.77
N ILE A 242 -4.44 0.07 1.25
CA ILE A 242 -5.21 0.90 2.17
C ILE A 242 -5.20 2.36 1.73
N GLY A 243 -6.22 3.10 2.10
CA GLY A 243 -6.23 4.56 1.97
C GLY A 243 -5.29 5.22 2.97
N GLY A 244 -4.59 6.24 2.53
CA GLY A 244 -3.81 7.16 3.36
C GLY A 244 -4.66 8.33 3.85
N HIS A 245 -4.00 9.32 4.44
CA HIS A 245 -4.66 10.41 5.17
C HIS A 245 -4.81 11.72 4.41
N TYR A 246 -4.41 11.76 3.15
CA TYR A 246 -4.34 13.03 2.46
C TYR A 246 -5.72 13.49 1.99
N GLN A 247 -6.39 14.30 2.82
CA GLN A 247 -7.54 15.08 2.39
C GLN A 247 -7.44 16.53 2.86
N HIS A 248 -7.33 17.42 1.90
CA HIS A 248 -7.50 18.84 2.11
C HIS A 248 -8.92 19.12 2.67
N GLY A 249 -9.01 19.65 3.88
CA GLY A 249 -10.22 20.31 4.37
C GLY A 249 -11.06 19.60 5.43
N ARG A 250 -10.61 18.54 6.08
CA ARG A 250 -11.31 17.92 7.20
C ARG A 250 -10.76 18.35 8.57
N SER A 251 -11.64 18.37 9.56
CA SER A 251 -11.40 18.79 10.94
C SER A 251 -10.28 17.92 11.58
N HIS A 252 -9.37 18.61 12.24
CA HIS A 252 -8.17 18.06 12.90
C HIS A 252 -8.36 16.81 13.80
N TRP A 253 -9.57 16.58 14.30
CA TRP A 253 -9.87 15.46 15.21
C TRP A 253 -10.16 14.13 14.49
N THR A 254 -10.77 14.18 13.30
CA THR A 254 -11.02 12.97 12.50
C THR A 254 -9.74 12.47 11.80
N GLU A 255 -8.84 13.38 11.45
CA GLU A 255 -7.53 13.07 10.88
C GLU A 255 -6.66 12.27 11.88
N MET A 256 -6.67 12.66 13.17
CA MET A 256 -5.85 12.02 14.20
C MET A 256 -6.24 10.55 14.47
N LEU A 257 -7.52 10.20 14.34
CA LEU A 257 -7.99 8.82 14.53
C LEU A 257 -7.70 7.91 13.32
N LEU A 258 -7.80 8.46 12.12
CA LEU A 258 -7.51 7.72 10.89
C LEU A 258 -5.99 7.56 10.68
N GLU A 259 -5.17 8.57 11.02
CA GLU A 259 -3.71 8.49 11.01
C GLU A 259 -3.19 7.26 11.78
N ASP A 260 -3.87 6.88 12.84
CA ASP A 260 -3.50 5.69 13.62
C ASP A 260 -3.81 4.37 12.89
N LEU A 261 -4.86 4.30 12.05
CA LEU A 261 -5.24 3.07 11.35
C LEU A 261 -4.20 2.63 10.33
N ALA A 262 -3.78 3.53 9.43
CA ALA A 262 -2.77 3.21 8.42
C ALA A 262 -1.41 2.92 9.07
N GLY A 263 -1.01 3.68 10.08
CA GLY A 263 0.19 3.45 10.86
C GLY A 263 0.18 2.11 11.58
N GLN A 264 -0.94 1.74 12.21
CA GLN A 264 -1.08 0.45 12.89
C GLN A 264 -1.06 -0.73 11.91
N LEU A 265 -1.77 -0.63 10.77
CA LEU A 265 -1.76 -1.65 9.74
C LEU A 265 -0.36 -1.79 9.14
N LEU A 266 0.29 -0.65 8.83
CA LEU A 266 1.67 -0.65 8.36
C LEU A 266 2.61 -1.37 9.33
N GLN A 267 2.48 -1.15 10.64
CA GLN A 267 3.33 -1.80 11.64
C GLN A 267 3.06 -3.29 11.81
N LYS A 268 1.81 -3.72 11.74
CA LYS A 268 1.37 -5.07 12.15
C LYS A 268 1.18 -6.03 10.99
N ALA A 269 0.92 -5.53 9.76
CA ALA A 269 0.71 -6.41 8.61
C ALA A 269 1.98 -7.22 8.29
N PRO A 270 1.89 -8.54 8.13
CA PRO A 270 3.03 -9.38 7.79
C PRO A 270 3.43 -9.30 6.32
N CYS A 271 2.58 -8.76 5.47
CA CYS A 271 2.77 -8.63 4.02
C CYS A 271 3.17 -7.19 3.62
N SER A 272 3.47 -6.99 2.34
CA SER A 272 3.70 -5.66 1.77
C SER A 272 2.46 -4.78 1.89
N VAL A 273 2.64 -3.47 2.06
CA VAL A 273 1.54 -2.50 2.21
C VAL A 273 1.68 -1.40 1.17
N LEU A 274 0.61 -1.14 0.46
CA LEU A 274 0.45 -0.01 -0.46
C LEU A 274 -0.54 0.98 0.16
N ILE A 275 -0.07 2.19 0.42
CA ILE A 275 -0.85 3.31 0.95
C ILE A 275 -1.13 4.27 -0.20
N ILE A 276 -2.40 4.63 -0.40
CA ILE A 276 -2.88 5.53 -1.46
C ILE A 276 -3.25 6.87 -0.85
#